data_843d7729e3f677ec76e550a6cd0cbff2
#
_entry.id   843d7729e3f677ec76e550a6cd0cbff2
#
_cell.length_a   1.000
_cell.length_b   1.000
_cell.length_c   1.000
_cell.angle_alpha   90.00
_cell.angle_beta   90.00
_cell.angle_gamma   90.00
#
_symmetry.space_group_name_H-M   'P 1'
#
loop_
_entity.id
_entity.type
_entity.pdbx_description
1 polymer ?
#
loop_
_entity_poly.entity_id
_entity_poly.type
_entity_poly.pdbx_seq_one_letter_code
_entity_poly.pdbx_strand_id
1 'polypeptide(L)'
;MPAPGRPVPTPDRCPKYLKLAKGFERQLRSGVLRVGDRLPSVRQLRDEHRVSVATAVGCYGWLERQGYIRARPKSGFYVSRVPVPECAAPAIVGRPRGPVPIRLASLHARMAPAADSGEALQLGPAVVGPALLPMNRLNRSIRMALSAFADNAVRYEDPRGNVRLRRQIARLLFRQGATCRPDEVLVTSGETEALNLCLRAVAKPGDVVAVESPGCYAVLQALEAFRIRAVEIPHVLNGGIDLDLLADAADRHHLSAVLLTATCHNAFGDRASDESKAALVEFATRRDVPIVEGDPFGELMFGGDRPRPLKALDSTGIVLQCSSLAHYVAPGFNLGWASGGRWHAELLRLKAFTNVASAGLPQLALAEFLESGSYEKHVKQLRLALWKTVEASRAEILATFPRGTRVSRPEGGFVLWIQLPEEYDALEIQRRAAAAGIRILPGPAFSPTKQYAHCIRIACGHPFEVMRAAIRTIAGILRSAASQQVPSSL
;
A
#
# COMPACT_ATOMS: atom_id res chain seq x y z
N MET A 1 15.51 -44.60 26.11
CA MET A 1 14.45 -44.59 25.09
C MET A 1 13.81 -43.22 25.08
N PRO A 2 13.93 -42.39 24.02
CA PRO A 2 13.23 -41.13 23.91
C PRO A 2 11.81 -41.37 23.40
N ALA A 3 10.86 -40.60 23.93
CA ALA A 3 9.44 -40.63 23.59
C ALA A 3 9.17 -40.23 22.12
N PRO A 4 8.12 -40.78 21.48
CA PRO A 4 7.84 -40.48 20.07
C PRO A 4 7.38 -39.03 19.87
N GLY A 5 8.04 -38.34 18.92
CA GLY A 5 7.76 -37.00 18.53
C GLY A 5 6.35 -36.82 17.99
N ARG A 6 5.73 -35.69 18.35
CA ARG A 6 4.46 -35.23 17.73
C ARG A 6 4.65 -35.05 16.24
N PRO A 7 3.68 -35.48 15.42
CA PRO A 7 3.77 -35.32 13.96
C PRO A 7 3.71 -33.83 13.59
N VAL A 8 4.63 -33.40 12.72
CA VAL A 8 4.66 -32.10 12.06
C VAL A 8 3.38 -31.97 11.23
N PRO A 9 2.66 -30.84 11.30
CA PRO A 9 1.46 -30.65 10.49
C PRO A 9 1.82 -30.50 9.01
N THR A 10 1.32 -31.37 8.19
CA THR A 10 1.39 -31.29 6.71
C THR A 10 0.61 -30.07 6.18
N PRO A 11 1.13 -29.33 5.18
CA PRO A 11 0.55 -28.11 4.66
C PRO A 11 -0.52 -28.38 3.60
N ASP A 12 -1.66 -28.97 3.94
CA ASP A 12 -2.78 -29.01 2.99
C ASP A 12 -4.14 -29.34 3.64
N ARG A 13 -4.62 -28.40 4.50
CA ARG A 13 -6.04 -28.45 4.91
C ARG A 13 -6.58 -27.02 5.03
N CYS A 14 -7.12 -26.50 3.89
CA CYS A 14 -7.98 -25.31 3.94
C CYS A 14 -9.04 -25.49 5.05
N PRO A 15 -9.15 -24.59 6.02
CA PRO A 15 -10.08 -24.72 7.15
C PRO A 15 -11.51 -24.95 6.68
N LYS A 16 -12.26 -25.84 7.36
CA LYS A 16 -13.63 -26.20 6.97
C LYS A 16 -14.55 -24.99 6.80
N TYR A 17 -14.44 -24.00 7.69
CA TYR A 17 -15.23 -22.77 7.60
C TYR A 17 -14.94 -21.97 6.31
N LEU A 18 -13.70 -21.97 5.85
CA LEU A 18 -13.29 -21.25 4.64
C LEU A 18 -13.77 -21.97 3.37
N LYS A 19 -13.73 -23.33 3.36
CA LYS A 19 -14.32 -24.13 2.27
C LYS A 19 -15.82 -23.83 2.12
N LEU A 20 -16.53 -23.76 3.26
CA LEU A 20 -17.95 -23.44 3.30
C LEU A 20 -18.23 -22.02 2.81
N ALA A 21 -17.46 -21.05 3.29
CA ALA A 21 -17.57 -19.65 2.87
C ALA A 21 -17.33 -19.45 1.37
N LYS A 22 -16.33 -20.14 0.80
CA LYS A 22 -16.10 -20.15 -0.66
C LYS A 22 -17.25 -20.81 -1.44
N GLY A 23 -17.96 -21.74 -0.83
CA GLY A 23 -19.21 -22.30 -1.39
C GLY A 23 -20.29 -21.22 -1.54
N PHE A 24 -20.54 -20.44 -0.50
CA PHE A 24 -21.45 -19.29 -0.53
C PHE A 24 -20.99 -18.21 -1.52
N GLU A 25 -19.72 -17.92 -1.55
CA GLU A 25 -19.16 -16.97 -2.53
C GLU A 25 -19.47 -17.39 -3.97
N ARG A 26 -19.36 -18.68 -4.29
CA ARG A 26 -19.74 -19.20 -5.63
C ARG A 26 -21.23 -19.03 -5.91
N GLN A 27 -22.10 -19.30 -4.94
CA GLN A 27 -23.56 -19.11 -5.11
C GLN A 27 -23.92 -17.62 -5.31
N LEU A 28 -23.22 -16.72 -4.63
CA LEU A 28 -23.34 -15.28 -4.84
C LEU A 28 -22.88 -14.88 -6.25
N ARG A 29 -21.76 -15.43 -6.73
CA ARG A 29 -21.24 -15.17 -8.09
C ARG A 29 -22.14 -15.70 -9.21
N SER A 30 -22.73 -16.87 -9.00
CA SER A 30 -23.64 -17.48 -9.98
C SER A 30 -25.06 -16.87 -9.98
N GLY A 31 -25.36 -15.93 -9.06
CA GLY A 31 -26.67 -15.31 -8.95
C GLY A 31 -27.74 -16.19 -8.29
N VAL A 32 -27.35 -17.36 -7.75
CA VAL A 32 -28.22 -18.21 -6.93
C VAL A 32 -28.64 -17.49 -5.66
N LEU A 33 -27.70 -16.76 -5.03
CA LEU A 33 -27.97 -15.84 -3.93
C LEU A 33 -27.87 -14.41 -4.43
N ARG A 34 -28.86 -13.57 -4.10
CA ARG A 34 -29.00 -12.18 -4.55
C ARG A 34 -28.92 -11.21 -3.37
N VAL A 35 -28.57 -9.96 -3.64
CA VAL A 35 -28.59 -8.90 -2.62
C VAL A 35 -29.99 -8.79 -2.02
N GLY A 36 -30.07 -8.86 -0.68
CA GLY A 36 -31.33 -8.87 0.07
C GLY A 36 -31.76 -10.24 0.52
N ASP A 37 -31.26 -11.33 -0.07
CA ASP A 37 -31.64 -12.69 0.31
C ASP A 37 -31.22 -12.99 1.76
N ARG A 38 -32.08 -13.70 2.47
CA ARG A 38 -31.80 -14.16 3.83
C ARG A 38 -31.04 -15.48 3.78
N LEU A 39 -29.94 -15.56 4.51
CA LEU A 39 -29.16 -16.78 4.66
C LEU A 39 -29.73 -17.68 5.77
N PRO A 40 -29.46 -19.01 5.73
CA PRO A 40 -29.79 -19.92 6.83
C PRO A 40 -29.28 -19.39 8.17
N SER A 41 -29.96 -19.71 9.26
CA SER A 41 -29.43 -19.42 10.58
C SER A 41 -28.16 -20.23 10.85
N VAL A 42 -27.32 -19.80 11.80
CA VAL A 42 -26.11 -20.55 12.20
C VAL A 42 -26.43 -22.00 12.55
N ARG A 43 -27.60 -22.27 13.18
CA ARG A 43 -28.05 -23.62 13.52
C ARG A 43 -28.43 -24.41 12.26
N GLN A 44 -29.20 -23.83 11.35
CA GLN A 44 -29.55 -24.47 10.07
C GLN A 44 -28.30 -24.76 9.25
N LEU A 45 -27.38 -23.79 9.14
CA LEU A 45 -26.11 -23.97 8.43
C LEU A 45 -25.28 -25.13 9.00
N ARG A 46 -25.22 -25.23 10.36
CA ARG A 46 -24.58 -26.34 11.05
C ARG A 46 -25.18 -27.68 10.63
N ASP A 47 -26.50 -27.77 10.63
CA ASP A 47 -27.23 -29.02 10.40
C ASP A 47 -27.17 -29.43 8.93
N GLU A 48 -27.39 -28.49 7.99
CA GLU A 48 -27.34 -28.73 6.54
C GLU A 48 -25.94 -29.19 6.07
N HIS A 49 -24.89 -28.59 6.60
CA HIS A 49 -23.52 -28.89 6.20
C HIS A 49 -22.78 -29.83 7.16
N ARG A 50 -23.44 -30.33 8.22
CA ARG A 50 -22.87 -31.24 9.23
C ARG A 50 -21.53 -30.73 9.78
N VAL A 51 -21.48 -29.46 10.16
CA VAL A 51 -20.30 -28.79 10.71
C VAL A 51 -20.50 -28.38 12.17
N SER A 52 -19.44 -28.03 12.88
CA SER A 52 -19.57 -27.48 14.23
C SER A 52 -20.16 -26.06 14.21
N VAL A 53 -20.77 -25.63 15.32
CA VAL A 53 -21.24 -24.23 15.48
C VAL A 53 -20.11 -23.23 15.26
N ALA A 54 -18.91 -23.52 15.77
CA ALA A 54 -17.74 -22.68 15.58
C ALA A 54 -17.36 -22.56 14.07
N THR A 55 -17.49 -23.64 13.30
CA THR A 55 -17.26 -23.62 11.85
C THR A 55 -18.31 -22.77 11.13
N ALA A 56 -19.58 -22.89 11.49
CA ALA A 56 -20.67 -22.10 10.90
C ALA A 56 -20.53 -20.60 11.24
N VAL A 57 -20.21 -20.28 12.48
CA VAL A 57 -19.91 -18.90 12.92
C VAL A 57 -18.67 -18.35 12.20
N GLY A 58 -17.61 -19.14 12.08
CA GLY A 58 -16.40 -18.77 11.33
C GLY A 58 -16.69 -18.49 9.86
N CYS A 59 -17.56 -19.29 9.23
CA CYS A 59 -18.02 -19.08 7.86
C CYS A 59 -18.73 -17.74 7.69
N TYR A 60 -19.74 -17.46 8.51
CA TYR A 60 -20.48 -16.19 8.44
C TYR A 60 -19.60 -15.00 8.84
N GLY A 61 -18.74 -15.15 9.84
CA GLY A 61 -17.77 -14.14 10.20
C GLY A 61 -16.79 -13.81 9.05
N TRP A 62 -16.40 -14.80 8.26
CA TRP A 62 -15.59 -14.58 7.06
C TRP A 62 -16.40 -13.84 5.98
N LEU A 63 -17.61 -14.32 5.65
CA LEU A 63 -18.47 -13.68 4.66
C LEU A 63 -18.84 -12.23 5.06
N GLU A 64 -19.03 -11.97 6.35
CA GLU A 64 -19.31 -10.63 6.86
C GLU A 64 -18.09 -9.73 6.80
N ARG A 65 -16.89 -10.24 7.12
CA ARG A 65 -15.63 -9.52 6.91
C ARG A 65 -15.37 -9.20 5.44
N GLN A 66 -15.77 -10.10 4.52
CA GLN A 66 -15.74 -9.83 3.09
C GLN A 66 -16.89 -8.90 2.62
N GLY A 67 -17.81 -8.54 3.53
CA GLY A 67 -18.95 -7.67 3.25
C GLY A 67 -20.00 -8.29 2.32
N TYR A 68 -19.93 -9.59 2.07
CA TYR A 68 -20.95 -10.28 1.26
C TYR A 68 -22.26 -10.41 1.99
N ILE A 69 -22.23 -10.48 3.32
CA ILE A 69 -23.41 -10.57 4.17
C ILE A 69 -23.37 -9.54 5.30
N ARG A 70 -24.52 -9.29 5.90
CA ARG A 70 -24.65 -8.42 7.08
C ARG A 70 -25.62 -9.04 8.07
N ALA A 71 -25.21 -9.07 9.35
CA ALA A 71 -26.12 -9.40 10.43
C ALA A 71 -27.17 -8.30 10.63
N ARG A 72 -28.45 -8.67 10.77
CA ARG A 72 -29.53 -7.81 11.25
C ARG A 72 -29.94 -8.26 12.65
N PRO A 73 -29.93 -7.41 13.66
CA PRO A 73 -30.32 -7.77 15.02
C PRO A 73 -31.68 -8.49 15.03
N LYS A 74 -31.74 -9.62 15.75
CA LYS A 74 -32.94 -10.48 15.87
C LYS A 74 -33.53 -11.05 14.57
N SER A 75 -32.90 -10.81 13.40
CA SER A 75 -33.44 -11.19 12.09
C SER A 75 -32.55 -12.19 11.32
N GLY A 76 -31.25 -12.27 11.63
CA GLY A 76 -30.31 -13.18 10.99
C GLY A 76 -29.36 -12.50 10.00
N PHE A 77 -28.79 -13.26 9.09
CA PHE A 77 -27.82 -12.80 8.10
C PHE A 77 -28.48 -12.59 6.74
N TYR A 78 -28.12 -11.51 6.06
CA TYR A 78 -28.65 -11.13 4.76
C TYR A 78 -27.51 -10.82 3.79
N VAL A 79 -27.69 -11.22 2.54
CA VAL A 79 -26.77 -10.85 1.47
C VAL A 79 -26.78 -9.34 1.31
N SER A 80 -25.62 -8.73 1.45
CA SER A 80 -25.43 -7.27 1.30
C SER A 80 -24.79 -6.92 -0.04
N ARG A 81 -24.08 -7.88 -0.64
CA ARG A 81 -23.32 -7.67 -1.86
C ARG A 81 -23.01 -8.98 -2.58
N VAL A 82 -22.94 -8.92 -3.92
CA VAL A 82 -22.41 -10.01 -4.75
C VAL A 82 -20.92 -9.81 -4.99
N PRO A 83 -20.09 -10.85 -4.98
CA PRO A 83 -18.69 -10.76 -5.36
C PRO A 83 -18.53 -10.14 -6.76
N VAL A 84 -17.56 -9.24 -6.89
CA VAL A 84 -17.18 -8.68 -8.20
C VAL A 84 -16.70 -9.82 -9.10
N PRO A 85 -17.06 -9.86 -10.39
CA PRO A 85 -16.56 -10.86 -11.33
C PRO A 85 -15.03 -11.00 -11.25
N GLU A 86 -14.53 -12.22 -11.33
CA GLU A 86 -13.10 -12.43 -11.46
C GLU A 86 -12.66 -11.89 -12.81
N CYS A 87 -11.80 -10.90 -12.79
CA CYS A 87 -11.01 -10.55 -13.96
C CYS A 87 -9.60 -11.10 -13.78
N ALA A 88 -8.94 -11.42 -14.89
CA ALA A 88 -7.54 -11.80 -14.85
C ALA A 88 -6.74 -10.70 -14.13
N ALA A 89 -5.75 -11.09 -13.30
CA ALA A 89 -4.84 -10.14 -12.70
C ALA A 89 -4.08 -9.36 -13.80
N PRO A 90 -3.71 -8.10 -13.54
CA PRO A 90 -2.82 -7.36 -14.42
C PRO A 90 -1.55 -8.16 -14.68
N ALA A 91 -1.06 -8.14 -15.92
CA ALA A 91 0.18 -8.81 -16.28
C ALA A 91 1.37 -8.04 -15.71
N ILE A 92 2.31 -8.78 -15.12
CA ILE A 92 3.61 -8.25 -14.73
C ILE A 92 4.53 -8.45 -15.91
N VAL A 93 5.17 -7.40 -16.38
CA VAL A 93 5.95 -7.42 -17.62
C VAL A 93 7.44 -7.53 -17.29
N GLY A 94 8.11 -8.46 -17.92
CA GLY A 94 9.50 -8.32 -18.30
C GLY A 94 10.51 -9.16 -17.53
N ARG A 95 11.59 -9.50 -18.23
CA ARG A 95 12.86 -9.92 -17.63
C ARG A 95 13.67 -8.67 -17.26
N PRO A 96 14.50 -8.71 -16.22
CA PRO A 96 15.40 -7.61 -15.87
C PRO A 96 16.23 -7.20 -17.08
N ARG A 97 16.19 -5.92 -17.39
CA ARG A 97 17.15 -5.29 -18.29
C ARG A 97 18.33 -4.84 -17.42
N GLY A 98 19.48 -4.61 -18.05
CA GLY A 98 20.64 -4.07 -17.33
C GLY A 98 20.34 -2.74 -16.62
N PRO A 99 21.23 -2.25 -15.74
CA PRO A 99 21.03 -1.02 -14.98
C PRO A 99 20.80 0.18 -15.90
N VAL A 100 19.70 0.91 -15.68
CA VAL A 100 19.35 2.09 -16.47
C VAL A 100 19.35 3.35 -15.61
N PRO A 101 19.75 4.52 -16.16
CA PRO A 101 19.53 5.80 -15.51
C PRO A 101 18.03 6.13 -15.49
N ILE A 102 17.56 6.69 -14.39
CA ILE A 102 16.16 7.13 -14.28
C ILE A 102 15.99 8.47 -15.00
N ARG A 103 14.92 8.63 -15.77
CA ARG A 103 14.58 9.85 -16.53
C ARG A 103 13.07 10.10 -16.44
N LEU A 104 12.62 10.57 -15.29
CA LEU A 104 11.22 10.90 -15.02
C LEU A 104 10.92 12.41 -15.07
N ALA A 105 11.95 13.28 -15.05
CA ALA A 105 11.76 14.73 -15.03
C ALA A 105 10.87 15.23 -16.18
N SER A 106 11.06 14.70 -17.40
CA SER A 106 10.19 15.03 -18.56
C SER A 106 8.77 14.52 -18.39
N LEU A 107 8.58 13.36 -17.76
CA LEU A 107 7.26 12.82 -17.43
C LEU A 107 6.61 13.67 -16.34
N HIS A 108 7.38 14.05 -15.31
CA HIS A 108 6.92 14.91 -14.23
C HIS A 108 6.42 16.27 -14.75
N ALA A 109 7.17 16.90 -15.64
CA ALA A 109 6.78 18.16 -16.29
C ALA A 109 5.45 18.01 -17.07
N ARG A 110 5.25 16.86 -17.76
CA ARG A 110 3.98 16.57 -18.47
C ARG A 110 2.81 16.28 -17.53
N MET A 111 3.08 15.83 -16.32
CA MET A 111 2.08 15.52 -15.27
C MET A 111 1.80 16.72 -14.36
N ALA A 112 2.66 17.75 -14.39
CA ALA A 112 2.50 18.96 -13.59
C ALA A 112 1.13 19.63 -13.88
N PRO A 113 0.47 20.18 -12.84
CA PRO A 113 -0.76 20.94 -13.04
C PRO A 113 -0.50 22.15 -13.95
N ALA A 114 -1.42 22.44 -14.88
CA ALA A 114 -1.47 23.78 -15.43
C ALA A 114 -1.74 24.78 -14.29
N ALA A 115 -1.09 25.94 -14.34
CA ALA A 115 -1.09 26.93 -13.25
C ALA A 115 -2.51 27.37 -12.78
N ASP A 116 -3.51 27.25 -13.65
CA ASP A 116 -4.91 27.68 -13.40
C ASP A 116 -5.90 26.52 -13.18
N SER A 117 -5.46 25.29 -12.98
CA SER A 117 -6.39 24.19 -12.69
C SER A 117 -6.87 24.32 -11.24
N GLY A 118 -8.13 24.73 -11.04
CA GLY A 118 -8.80 24.76 -9.74
C GLY A 118 -8.68 23.46 -8.95
N GLU A 119 -9.44 23.25 -7.90
CA GLU A 119 -9.39 22.06 -7.04
C GLU A 119 -9.63 20.75 -7.82
N ALA A 120 -8.58 20.26 -8.50
CA ALA A 120 -8.63 18.99 -9.21
C ALA A 120 -8.69 17.82 -8.21
N LEU A 121 -9.53 16.83 -8.49
CA LEU A 121 -9.64 15.60 -7.68
C LEU A 121 -8.35 14.79 -7.80
N GLN A 122 -7.65 14.61 -6.68
CA GLN A 122 -6.36 13.93 -6.61
C GLN A 122 -6.56 12.43 -6.42
N LEU A 123 -6.47 11.65 -7.49
CA LEU A 123 -6.47 10.18 -7.47
C LEU A 123 -5.08 9.60 -7.80
N GLY A 124 -4.10 10.45 -8.07
CA GLY A 124 -2.70 10.03 -8.31
C GLY A 124 -1.96 9.76 -6.99
N PRO A 125 -1.81 10.73 -6.10
CA PRO A 125 -1.20 10.49 -4.79
C PRO A 125 -2.01 9.49 -3.96
N ALA A 126 -1.32 8.55 -3.31
CA ALA A 126 -1.97 7.60 -2.40
C ALA A 126 -2.19 8.25 -1.02
N VAL A 127 -3.08 9.24 -0.96
CA VAL A 127 -3.46 9.99 0.24
C VAL A 127 -4.98 9.91 0.41
N VAL A 128 -5.41 9.73 1.66
CA VAL A 128 -6.83 9.67 2.01
C VAL A 128 -7.43 11.08 2.04
N GLY A 129 -8.58 11.24 1.40
CA GLY A 129 -9.29 12.52 1.35
C GLY A 129 -9.81 12.99 2.71
N PRO A 130 -10.06 14.30 2.88
CA PRO A 130 -10.41 14.91 4.17
C PRO A 130 -11.60 14.25 4.89
N ALA A 131 -12.60 13.78 4.13
CA ALA A 131 -13.80 13.14 4.67
C ALA A 131 -13.53 11.84 5.45
N LEU A 132 -12.39 11.20 5.21
CA LEU A 132 -11.98 9.95 5.88
C LEU A 132 -10.90 10.18 6.95
N LEU A 133 -10.43 11.40 7.15
CA LEU A 133 -9.42 11.75 8.16
C LEU A 133 -10.07 11.95 9.55
N PRO A 134 -9.34 11.70 10.65
CA PRO A 134 -9.87 11.78 12.01
C PRO A 134 -9.87 13.22 12.56
N MET A 135 -10.40 14.20 11.81
CA MET A 135 -10.25 15.64 12.06
C MET A 135 -10.61 16.07 13.48
N ASN A 136 -11.76 15.61 14.03
CA ASN A 136 -12.17 16.00 15.38
C ASN A 136 -11.20 15.50 16.48
N ARG A 137 -10.62 14.31 16.28
CA ARG A 137 -9.65 13.74 17.22
C ARG A 137 -8.30 14.44 17.09
N LEU A 138 -7.87 14.75 15.85
CA LEU A 138 -6.64 15.51 15.61
C LEU A 138 -6.73 16.92 16.20
N ASN A 139 -7.83 17.63 15.99
CA ASN A 139 -8.06 18.96 16.58
C ASN A 139 -8.00 18.94 18.11
N ARG A 140 -8.52 17.86 18.74
CA ARG A 140 -8.39 17.68 20.19
C ARG A 140 -6.92 17.48 20.59
N SER A 141 -6.19 16.62 19.91
CA SER A 141 -4.78 16.35 20.19
C SER A 141 -3.90 17.59 20.00
N ILE A 142 -4.16 18.43 18.98
CA ILE A 142 -3.48 19.70 18.77
C ILE A 142 -3.71 20.63 19.97
N ARG A 143 -4.96 20.81 20.41
CA ARG A 143 -5.28 21.66 21.56
C ARG A 143 -4.62 21.17 22.84
N MET A 144 -4.62 19.87 23.08
CA MET A 144 -3.95 19.28 24.25
C MET A 144 -2.43 19.48 24.19
N ALA A 145 -1.82 19.29 23.00
CA ALA A 145 -0.40 19.52 22.82
C ALA A 145 -0.01 21.00 23.07
N LEU A 146 -0.78 21.95 22.56
CA LEU A 146 -0.56 23.39 22.80
C LEU A 146 -0.72 23.75 24.27
N SER A 147 -1.75 23.23 24.95
CA SER A 147 -1.98 23.51 26.35
C SER A 147 -0.91 22.92 27.28
N ALA A 148 -0.44 21.70 27.01
CA ALA A 148 0.51 21.00 27.87
C ALA A 148 1.98 21.34 27.59
N PHE A 149 2.32 21.80 26.38
CA PHE A 149 3.71 21.95 25.90
C PHE A 149 3.92 23.24 25.11
N ALA A 150 3.30 24.35 25.52
CA ALA A 150 3.36 25.63 24.82
C ALA A 150 4.81 26.08 24.50
N ASP A 151 5.70 26.00 25.48
CA ASP A 151 7.12 26.39 25.33
C ASP A 151 7.87 25.48 24.34
N ASN A 152 7.56 24.18 24.31
CA ASN A 152 8.19 23.23 23.41
C ASN A 152 7.69 23.39 21.97
N ALA A 153 6.47 23.89 21.79
CA ALA A 153 5.88 24.05 20.45
C ALA A 153 6.60 25.08 19.58
N VAL A 154 7.33 26.03 20.19
CA VAL A 154 8.04 27.14 19.52
C VAL A 154 9.56 26.97 19.49
N ARG A 155 10.11 25.93 20.13
CA ARG A 155 11.55 25.65 20.12
C ARG A 155 11.91 24.62 19.05
N TYR A 156 13.18 24.60 18.66
CA TYR A 156 13.71 23.49 17.87
C TYR A 156 13.58 22.20 18.67
N GLU A 157 13.10 21.16 17.99
CA GLU A 157 13.01 19.82 18.55
C GLU A 157 14.39 19.12 18.47
N ASP A 158 14.55 18.00 19.20
CA ASP A 158 15.70 17.11 19.03
C ASP A 158 15.79 16.68 17.54
N PRO A 159 16.95 16.69 16.92
CA PRO A 159 17.12 16.23 15.53
C PRO A 159 16.57 14.84 15.27
N ARG A 160 16.58 13.94 16.27
CA ARG A 160 15.95 12.61 16.19
C ARG A 160 14.41 12.67 16.20
N GLY A 161 13.87 13.78 16.65
CA GLY A 161 12.43 13.97 16.88
C GLY A 161 12.04 13.83 18.34
N ASN A 162 10.82 14.28 18.64
CA ASN A 162 10.24 14.31 19.99
C ASN A 162 10.22 12.91 20.64
N VAL A 163 10.73 12.81 21.86
CA VAL A 163 10.88 11.54 22.57
C VAL A 163 9.55 10.83 22.83
N ARG A 164 8.44 11.58 23.07
CA ARG A 164 7.10 10.98 23.21
C ARG A 164 6.69 10.31 21.90
N LEU A 165 6.84 10.99 20.77
CA LEU A 165 6.51 10.43 19.47
C LEU A 165 7.38 9.22 19.12
N ARG A 166 8.70 9.30 19.35
CA ARG A 166 9.62 8.18 19.13
C ARG A 166 9.23 6.93 19.94
N ARG A 167 8.80 7.11 21.20
CA ARG A 167 8.28 6.03 22.04
C ARG A 167 7.01 5.39 21.46
N GLN A 168 6.09 6.20 20.92
CA GLN A 168 4.88 5.67 20.29
C GLN A 168 5.20 4.93 18.99
N ILE A 169 6.10 5.45 18.16
CA ILE A 169 6.56 4.76 16.95
C ILE A 169 7.26 3.44 17.30
N ALA A 170 8.13 3.41 18.30
CA ALA A 170 8.76 2.17 18.77
C ALA A 170 7.72 1.14 19.25
N ARG A 171 6.63 1.57 19.93
CA ARG A 171 5.50 0.70 20.31
C ARG A 171 4.73 0.19 19.08
N LEU A 172 4.54 1.02 18.06
CA LEU A 172 3.94 0.58 16.79
C LEU A 172 4.80 -0.51 16.14
N LEU A 173 6.11 -0.28 16.02
CA LEU A 173 7.06 -1.25 15.47
C LEU A 173 7.07 -2.56 16.27
N PHE A 174 7.06 -2.49 17.60
CA PHE A 174 6.98 -3.67 18.45
C PHE A 174 5.72 -4.50 18.20
N ARG A 175 4.56 -3.85 18.07
CA ARG A 175 3.29 -4.54 17.71
C ARG A 175 3.35 -5.20 16.33
N GLN A 176 4.21 -4.72 15.46
CA GLN A 176 4.45 -5.28 14.13
C GLN A 176 5.48 -6.43 14.15
N GLY A 177 6.03 -6.75 15.32
CA GLY A 177 7.05 -7.76 15.52
C GLY A 177 8.50 -7.27 15.31
N ALA A 178 8.70 -5.97 15.05
CA ALA A 178 10.04 -5.39 14.92
C ALA A 178 10.53 -4.84 16.26
N THR A 179 11.74 -5.24 16.68
CA THR A 179 12.37 -4.68 17.86
C THR A 179 13.13 -3.41 17.48
N CYS A 180 12.70 -2.28 18.02
CA CYS A 180 13.32 -0.98 17.78
C CYS A 180 13.23 -0.14 19.06
N ARG A 181 14.36 0.35 19.56
CA ARG A 181 14.39 1.25 20.69
C ARG A 181 13.97 2.66 20.26
N PRO A 182 13.38 3.48 21.15
CA PRO A 182 13.02 4.86 20.82
C PRO A 182 14.19 5.69 20.27
N ASP A 183 15.43 5.39 20.67
CA ASP A 183 16.62 6.10 20.19
C ASP A 183 17.08 5.65 18.80
N GLU A 184 16.56 4.56 18.29
CA GLU A 184 16.79 4.05 16.93
C GLU A 184 15.72 4.52 15.93
N VAL A 185 14.72 5.29 16.40
CA VAL A 185 13.70 5.93 15.58
C VAL A 185 14.15 7.34 15.25
N LEU A 186 14.20 7.68 13.97
CA LEU A 186 14.47 9.01 13.46
C LEU A 186 13.18 9.58 12.84
N VAL A 187 12.59 10.59 13.47
CA VAL A 187 11.39 11.27 12.94
C VAL A 187 11.77 12.15 11.76
N THR A 188 10.98 12.11 10.72
CA THR A 188 11.22 12.82 9.46
C THR A 188 10.02 13.65 9.01
N SER A 189 10.23 14.55 8.07
CA SER A 189 9.19 15.30 7.37
C SER A 189 8.60 14.42 6.27
N GLY A 190 7.75 13.46 6.68
CA GLY A 190 7.13 12.46 5.85
C GLY A 190 8.04 11.29 5.47
N GLU A 191 7.45 10.33 4.75
CA GLU A 191 8.16 9.14 4.23
C GLU A 191 9.22 9.51 3.18
N THR A 192 8.98 10.58 2.40
CA THR A 192 9.92 11.00 1.36
C THR A 192 11.27 11.40 1.93
N GLU A 193 11.31 12.15 3.05
CA GLU A 193 12.58 12.46 3.72
C GLU A 193 13.23 11.18 4.27
N ALA A 194 12.44 10.28 4.89
CA ALA A 194 12.94 9.01 5.40
C ALA A 194 13.61 8.18 4.29
N LEU A 195 12.93 8.02 3.15
CA LEU A 195 13.44 7.33 1.96
C LEU A 195 14.75 7.98 1.46
N ASN A 196 14.77 9.30 1.31
CA ASN A 196 15.93 10.04 0.83
C ASN A 196 17.14 9.86 1.74
N LEU A 197 16.94 9.91 3.06
CA LEU A 197 18.00 9.68 4.04
C LEU A 197 18.50 8.23 3.96
N CYS A 198 17.62 7.24 3.93
CA CYS A 198 17.99 5.83 3.81
C CYS A 198 18.76 5.56 2.52
N LEU A 199 18.27 6.08 1.38
CA LEU A 199 18.92 5.89 0.09
C LEU A 199 20.34 6.50 0.08
N ARG A 200 20.49 7.71 0.60
CA ARG A 200 21.81 8.40 0.70
C ARG A 200 22.78 7.72 1.67
N ALA A 201 22.28 6.99 2.66
CA ALA A 201 23.12 6.24 3.58
C ALA A 201 23.71 4.97 2.95
N VAL A 202 23.05 4.40 1.93
CA VAL A 202 23.43 3.10 1.35
C VAL A 202 23.91 3.18 -0.10
N ALA A 203 23.70 4.29 -0.80
CA ALA A 203 24.06 4.44 -2.21
C ALA A 203 24.60 5.84 -2.54
N LYS A 204 25.45 5.90 -3.58
CA LYS A 204 26.10 7.10 -4.09
C LYS A 204 25.71 7.34 -5.56
N PRO A 205 25.90 8.55 -6.10
CA PRO A 205 25.71 8.81 -7.53
C PRO A 205 26.50 7.83 -8.40
N GLY A 206 25.83 7.21 -9.37
CA GLY A 206 26.38 6.21 -10.26
C GLY A 206 26.19 4.76 -9.81
N ASP A 207 25.90 4.51 -8.54
CA ASP A 207 25.62 3.19 -8.00
C ASP A 207 24.40 2.55 -8.67
N VAL A 208 24.27 1.23 -8.49
CA VAL A 208 23.15 0.43 -8.97
C VAL A 208 22.33 -0.09 -7.80
N VAL A 209 21.02 0.12 -7.85
CA VAL A 209 20.07 -0.45 -6.88
C VAL A 209 19.05 -1.34 -7.59
N ALA A 210 18.61 -2.40 -6.92
CA ALA A 210 17.47 -3.18 -7.38
C ALA A 210 16.17 -2.52 -6.90
N VAL A 211 15.18 -2.42 -7.78
CA VAL A 211 13.83 -1.91 -7.45
C VAL A 211 12.78 -2.90 -7.92
N GLU A 212 11.70 -3.04 -7.17
CA GLU A 212 10.54 -3.82 -7.64
C GLU A 212 9.89 -3.18 -8.88
N SER A 213 9.28 -3.98 -9.73
CA SER A 213 8.59 -3.50 -10.94
C SER A 213 7.19 -4.15 -11.08
N PRO A 214 6.13 -3.33 -11.19
CA PRO A 214 6.11 -1.86 -11.16
C PRO A 214 6.55 -1.30 -9.80
N GLY A 215 7.42 -0.31 -9.82
CA GLY A 215 8.03 0.28 -8.62
C GLY A 215 7.19 1.39 -7.98
N CYS A 216 7.66 1.93 -6.87
CA CYS A 216 7.08 3.13 -6.28
C CYS A 216 7.59 4.39 -7.01
N TYR A 217 6.67 5.22 -7.48
CA TYR A 217 6.99 6.47 -8.19
C TYR A 217 7.94 7.38 -7.37
N ALA A 218 7.71 7.52 -6.05
CA ALA A 218 8.57 8.33 -5.20
C ALA A 218 10.01 7.78 -5.09
N VAL A 219 10.16 6.45 -5.10
CA VAL A 219 11.48 5.79 -5.13
C VAL A 219 12.21 6.18 -6.42
N LEU A 220 11.55 6.03 -7.57
CA LEU A 220 12.17 6.36 -8.86
C LEU A 220 12.55 7.84 -8.97
N GLN A 221 11.75 8.75 -8.42
CA GLN A 221 12.10 10.17 -8.35
C GLN A 221 13.35 10.43 -7.48
N ALA A 222 13.46 9.77 -6.33
CA ALA A 222 14.64 9.88 -5.48
C ALA A 222 15.90 9.37 -6.19
N LEU A 223 15.81 8.24 -6.88
CA LEU A 223 16.91 7.68 -7.66
C LEU A 223 17.37 8.63 -8.79
N GLU A 224 16.43 9.26 -9.51
CA GLU A 224 16.76 10.28 -10.51
C GLU A 224 17.48 11.46 -9.88
N ALA A 225 16.95 12.02 -8.78
CA ALA A 225 17.51 13.17 -8.09
C ALA A 225 18.95 12.91 -7.60
N PHE A 226 19.23 11.70 -7.14
CA PHE A 226 20.55 11.29 -6.66
C PHE A 226 21.45 10.67 -7.75
N ARG A 227 21.00 10.62 -9.01
CA ARG A 227 21.75 10.04 -10.13
C ARG A 227 22.15 8.59 -9.89
N ILE A 228 21.27 7.81 -9.27
CA ILE A 228 21.45 6.38 -9.02
C ILE A 228 20.77 5.61 -10.14
N ARG A 229 21.40 4.54 -10.62
CA ARG A 229 20.85 3.67 -11.66
C ARG A 229 20.00 2.58 -11.03
N ALA A 230 18.95 2.14 -11.71
CA ALA A 230 18.10 1.05 -11.23
C ALA A 230 18.16 -0.17 -12.16
N VAL A 231 18.10 -1.34 -11.55
CA VAL A 231 17.75 -2.60 -12.20
C VAL A 231 16.34 -2.98 -11.70
N GLU A 232 15.42 -3.17 -12.66
CA GLU A 232 14.04 -3.57 -12.33
C GLU A 232 13.97 -5.08 -12.09
N ILE A 233 13.42 -5.47 -10.96
CA ILE A 233 13.13 -6.86 -10.63
C ILE A 233 11.62 -7.05 -10.61
N PRO A 234 11.05 -7.96 -11.39
CA PRO A 234 9.61 -8.18 -11.44
C PRO A 234 9.04 -8.52 -10.06
N HIS A 235 7.86 -7.96 -9.78
CA HIS A 235 7.07 -8.35 -8.62
C HIS A 235 6.30 -9.64 -8.93
N VAL A 236 6.27 -10.57 -7.99
CA VAL A 236 5.47 -11.80 -8.04
C VAL A 236 4.25 -11.59 -7.15
N LEU A 237 3.03 -11.69 -7.71
CA LEU A 237 1.81 -11.51 -6.92
C LEU A 237 1.79 -12.48 -5.72
N ASN A 238 1.57 -11.93 -4.53
CA ASN A 238 1.64 -12.60 -3.23
C ASN A 238 3.01 -13.22 -2.88
N GLY A 239 4.01 -13.06 -3.74
CA GLY A 239 5.38 -13.55 -3.55
C GLY A 239 6.38 -12.43 -3.24
N GLY A 240 6.05 -11.19 -3.58
CA GLY A 240 6.97 -10.05 -3.46
C GLY A 240 7.93 -9.96 -4.65
N ILE A 241 9.17 -9.55 -4.42
CA ILE A 241 10.18 -9.44 -5.48
C ILE A 241 10.65 -10.83 -5.93
N ASP A 242 10.89 -11.02 -7.23
CA ASP A 242 11.43 -12.27 -7.78
C ASP A 242 12.88 -12.47 -7.30
N LEU A 243 13.10 -13.44 -6.40
CA LEU A 243 14.39 -13.67 -5.75
C LEU A 243 15.43 -14.28 -6.70
N ASP A 244 15.03 -15.10 -7.66
CA ASP A 244 15.95 -15.70 -8.62
C ASP A 244 16.50 -14.62 -9.55
N LEU A 245 15.64 -13.75 -10.05
CA LEU A 245 16.04 -12.62 -10.88
C LEU A 245 16.82 -11.55 -10.08
N LEU A 246 16.54 -11.39 -8.78
CA LEU A 246 17.33 -10.54 -7.90
C LEU A 246 18.75 -11.12 -7.70
N ALA A 247 18.87 -12.43 -7.50
CA ALA A 247 20.16 -13.10 -7.38
C ALA A 247 20.98 -12.97 -8.67
N ASP A 248 20.37 -13.22 -9.82
CA ASP A 248 20.95 -13.00 -11.13
C ASP A 248 21.45 -11.57 -11.35
N ALA A 249 20.70 -10.57 -10.90
CA ALA A 249 21.08 -9.17 -10.98
C ALA A 249 22.27 -8.85 -10.06
N ALA A 250 22.29 -9.41 -8.85
CA ALA A 250 23.37 -9.25 -7.89
C ALA A 250 24.68 -9.93 -8.34
N ASP A 251 24.58 -11.03 -9.10
CA ASP A 251 25.76 -11.71 -9.66
C ASP A 251 26.38 -10.93 -10.83
N ARG A 252 25.56 -10.20 -11.58
CA ARG A 252 26.01 -9.41 -12.74
C ARG A 252 26.39 -7.97 -12.40
N HIS A 253 25.86 -7.43 -11.32
CA HIS A 253 26.02 -6.04 -10.93
C HIS A 253 26.30 -5.93 -9.44
N HIS A 254 27.17 -5.02 -9.07
CA HIS A 254 27.34 -4.65 -7.67
C HIS A 254 26.10 -3.85 -7.23
N LEU A 255 25.20 -4.47 -6.49
CA LEU A 255 23.99 -3.82 -5.94
C LEU A 255 24.33 -3.12 -4.64
N SER A 256 24.10 -1.81 -4.57
CA SER A 256 24.26 -1.03 -3.34
C SER A 256 23.06 -1.14 -2.41
N ALA A 257 21.87 -1.45 -2.91
CA ALA A 257 20.67 -1.68 -2.11
C ALA A 257 19.57 -2.39 -2.92
N VAL A 258 18.56 -2.92 -2.19
CA VAL A 258 17.24 -3.33 -2.73
C VAL A 258 16.16 -2.44 -2.14
N LEU A 259 15.31 -1.84 -2.99
CA LEU A 259 14.23 -0.93 -2.59
C LEU A 259 12.88 -1.52 -2.96
N LEU A 260 11.99 -1.72 -1.98
CA LEU A 260 10.68 -2.34 -2.21
C LEU A 260 9.64 -2.03 -1.11
N THR A 261 8.39 -2.44 -1.37
CA THR A 261 7.24 -2.32 -0.45
C THR A 261 6.62 -3.72 -0.21
N ALA A 262 7.25 -4.53 0.65
CA ALA A 262 6.89 -5.94 0.84
C ALA A 262 5.57 -6.18 1.60
N THR A 263 5.13 -5.22 2.43
CA THR A 263 3.96 -5.40 3.31
C THR A 263 2.64 -5.08 2.61
N CYS A 264 2.63 -4.05 1.76
CA CYS A 264 1.50 -3.66 0.92
C CYS A 264 2.04 -3.00 -0.34
N HIS A 265 2.06 -3.75 -1.44
CA HIS A 265 2.67 -3.29 -2.69
C HIS A 265 1.99 -2.05 -3.25
N ASN A 266 2.77 -1.04 -3.62
CA ASN A 266 2.25 0.29 -4.00
C ASN A 266 1.39 0.31 -5.27
N ALA A 267 1.57 -0.65 -6.19
CA ALA A 267 0.75 -0.77 -7.40
C ALA A 267 -0.42 -1.75 -7.19
N PHE A 268 -0.18 -2.94 -6.65
CA PHE A 268 -1.18 -4.03 -6.63
C PHE A 268 -1.96 -4.13 -5.32
N GLY A 269 -1.42 -3.61 -4.21
CA GLY A 269 -2.02 -3.72 -2.88
C GLY A 269 -1.99 -5.13 -2.29
N ASP A 270 -1.20 -6.04 -2.87
CA ASP A 270 -0.92 -7.37 -2.34
C ASP A 270 0.26 -7.33 -1.36
N ARG A 271 0.59 -8.46 -0.78
CA ARG A 271 1.69 -8.62 0.18
C ARG A 271 2.58 -9.79 -0.16
N ALA A 272 3.87 -9.67 0.12
CA ALA A 272 4.77 -10.81 0.11
C ALA A 272 4.44 -11.77 1.28
N SER A 273 4.59 -13.08 1.06
CA SER A 273 4.46 -14.07 2.13
C SER A 273 5.60 -13.91 3.16
N ASP A 274 5.38 -14.41 4.38
CA ASP A 274 6.40 -14.36 5.42
C ASP A 274 7.64 -15.20 5.04
N GLU A 275 7.44 -16.28 4.27
CA GLU A 275 8.53 -17.11 3.73
C GLU A 275 9.37 -16.34 2.71
N SER A 276 8.73 -15.64 1.77
CA SER A 276 9.42 -14.81 0.77
C SER A 276 10.18 -13.66 1.41
N LYS A 277 9.58 -13.02 2.44
CA LYS A 277 10.25 -11.98 3.20
C LYS A 277 11.47 -12.49 3.94
N ALA A 278 11.38 -13.66 4.58
CA ALA A 278 12.50 -14.28 5.29
C ALA A 278 13.64 -14.63 4.31
N ALA A 279 13.31 -15.21 3.16
CA ALA A 279 14.29 -15.55 2.13
C ALA A 279 14.98 -14.29 1.57
N LEU A 280 14.25 -13.18 1.39
CA LEU A 280 14.83 -11.91 0.96
C LEU A 280 15.79 -11.31 2.00
N VAL A 281 15.43 -11.34 3.30
CA VAL A 281 16.30 -10.85 4.37
C VAL A 281 17.56 -11.73 4.49
N GLU A 282 17.41 -13.05 4.36
CA GLU A 282 18.54 -13.99 4.34
C GLU A 282 19.46 -13.73 3.14
N PHE A 283 18.91 -13.54 1.93
CA PHE A 283 19.67 -13.16 0.74
C PHE A 283 20.46 -11.87 0.97
N ALA A 284 19.81 -10.82 1.46
CA ALA A 284 20.40 -9.52 1.75
C ALA A 284 21.55 -9.63 2.77
N THR A 285 21.33 -10.40 3.84
CA THR A 285 22.34 -10.63 4.89
C THR A 285 23.57 -11.38 4.36
N ARG A 286 23.37 -12.44 3.56
CA ARG A 286 24.48 -13.22 2.99
C ARG A 286 25.31 -12.44 1.98
N ARG A 287 24.67 -11.56 1.22
CA ARG A 287 25.33 -10.73 0.18
C ARG A 287 25.81 -9.38 0.70
N ASP A 288 25.51 -9.05 1.95
CA ASP A 288 25.73 -7.73 2.57
C ASP A 288 25.11 -6.56 1.75
N VAL A 289 23.93 -6.79 1.15
CA VAL A 289 23.18 -5.81 0.37
C VAL A 289 22.04 -5.25 1.22
N PRO A 290 22.05 -3.96 1.62
CA PRO A 290 20.99 -3.39 2.43
C PRO A 290 19.64 -3.36 1.72
N ILE A 291 18.58 -3.53 2.51
CA ILE A 291 17.19 -3.36 2.07
C ILE A 291 16.66 -2.03 2.57
N VAL A 292 16.10 -1.23 1.69
CA VAL A 292 15.28 -0.05 2.04
C VAL A 292 13.81 -0.43 1.86
N GLU A 293 13.13 -0.70 2.96
CA GLU A 293 11.71 -1.09 3.00
C GLU A 293 10.82 0.15 3.18
N GLY A 294 9.95 0.43 2.19
CA GLY A 294 8.81 1.34 2.37
C GLY A 294 7.62 0.60 3.00
N ASP A 295 7.05 1.12 4.08
CA ASP A 295 5.90 0.50 4.74
C ASP A 295 4.84 1.53 5.20
N PRO A 296 4.31 2.37 4.27
CA PRO A 296 3.30 3.37 4.62
C PRO A 296 1.89 2.79 4.81
N PHE A 297 1.59 1.63 4.24
CA PHE A 297 0.21 1.10 4.16
C PHE A 297 0.00 -0.22 4.89
N GLY A 298 1.00 -0.78 5.56
CA GLY A 298 0.87 -2.05 6.27
C GLY A 298 -0.24 -2.08 7.31
N GLU A 299 -0.56 -0.94 7.93
CA GLU A 299 -1.70 -0.80 8.84
C GLU A 299 -3.07 -0.84 8.13
N LEU A 300 -3.11 -0.67 6.82
CA LEU A 300 -4.36 -0.62 6.04
C LEU A 300 -4.68 -1.95 5.34
N MET A 301 -4.05 -3.06 5.74
CA MET A 301 -4.37 -4.38 5.20
C MET A 301 -5.77 -4.81 5.62
N PHE A 302 -6.52 -5.46 4.69
CA PHE A 302 -7.89 -5.89 4.89
C PHE A 302 -7.97 -7.29 5.52
N GLY A 303 -8.96 -7.54 6.33
CA GLY A 303 -9.40 -8.91 6.66
C GLY A 303 -8.51 -9.74 7.57
N GLY A 304 -7.55 -9.17 8.32
CA GLY A 304 -6.68 -9.97 9.19
C GLY A 304 -5.74 -9.14 10.05
N ASP A 305 -4.78 -9.83 10.65
CA ASP A 305 -3.69 -9.19 11.36
C ASP A 305 -2.77 -8.48 10.36
N ARG A 306 -2.12 -7.43 10.84
CA ARG A 306 -1.13 -6.71 10.06
C ARG A 306 0.04 -7.64 9.72
N PRO A 307 0.47 -7.76 8.45
CA PRO A 307 1.64 -8.55 8.09
C PRO A 307 2.91 -7.97 8.74
N ARG A 308 3.84 -8.84 9.10
CA ARG A 308 5.14 -8.41 9.61
C ARG A 308 5.93 -7.70 8.51
N PRO A 309 6.58 -6.55 8.79
CA PRO A 309 7.51 -5.92 7.86
C PRO A 309 8.80 -6.73 7.75
N LEU A 310 9.63 -6.48 6.73
CA LEU A 310 10.98 -7.06 6.61
C LEU A 310 11.83 -6.73 7.84
N LYS A 311 11.67 -5.52 8.38
CA LYS A 311 12.36 -5.10 9.61
C LYS A 311 12.12 -6.02 10.80
N ALA A 312 10.97 -6.67 10.89
CA ALA A 312 10.65 -7.64 11.94
C ALA A 312 11.43 -8.96 11.81
N LEU A 313 11.99 -9.25 10.65
CA LEU A 313 12.76 -10.45 10.35
C LEU A 313 14.27 -10.18 10.36
N ASP A 314 14.68 -8.93 10.52
CA ASP A 314 16.06 -8.48 10.48
C ASP A 314 16.72 -8.59 11.87
N SER A 315 17.67 -9.49 12.03
CA SER A 315 18.50 -9.64 13.23
C SER A 315 19.88 -8.98 13.12
N THR A 316 20.26 -8.52 11.93
CA THR A 316 21.61 -8.01 11.63
C THR A 316 21.68 -6.49 11.43
N GLY A 317 20.55 -5.84 11.40
CA GLY A 317 20.45 -4.41 11.09
C GLY A 317 20.59 -4.09 9.60
N ILE A 318 20.39 -5.09 8.70
CA ILE A 318 20.51 -4.93 7.23
C ILE A 318 19.30 -4.19 6.62
N VAL A 319 18.16 -4.13 7.31
CA VAL A 319 16.93 -3.49 6.82
C VAL A 319 16.80 -2.07 7.39
N LEU A 320 16.74 -1.08 6.49
CA LEU A 320 16.33 0.29 6.79
C LEU A 320 14.84 0.40 6.47
N GLN A 321 14.01 0.73 7.44
CA GLN A 321 12.56 0.89 7.23
C GLN A 321 12.17 2.35 7.17
N CYS A 322 11.39 2.73 6.16
CA CYS A 322 10.75 4.04 6.01
C CYS A 322 9.24 3.90 6.14
N SER A 323 8.60 4.79 6.89
CA SER A 323 7.14 4.77 7.03
C SER A 323 6.58 6.15 7.39
N SER A 324 5.25 6.30 7.32
CA SER A 324 4.56 7.56 7.64
C SER A 324 3.11 7.32 8.00
N LEU A 325 2.58 8.17 8.89
CA LEU A 325 1.14 8.26 9.15
C LEU A 325 0.48 9.38 8.32
N ALA A 326 1.25 10.14 7.53
CA ALA A 326 0.74 11.25 6.75
C ALA A 326 -0.32 10.83 5.72
N HIS A 327 -0.17 9.65 5.11
CA HIS A 327 -1.06 9.20 4.04
C HIS A 327 -2.52 9.02 4.48
N TYR A 328 -2.78 8.74 5.77
CA TYR A 328 -4.11 8.32 6.24
C TYR A 328 -4.50 8.82 7.64
N VAL A 329 -3.64 9.58 8.32
CA VAL A 329 -3.95 10.20 9.63
C VAL A 329 -3.95 11.71 9.53
N ALA A 330 -2.83 12.31 9.11
CA ALA A 330 -2.67 13.76 9.08
C ALA A 330 -1.70 14.17 7.94
N PRO A 331 -2.17 14.22 6.68
CA PRO A 331 -1.32 14.61 5.55
C PRO A 331 -0.62 15.96 5.77
N GLY A 332 -1.32 16.94 6.31
CA GLY A 332 -0.78 18.28 6.57
C GLY A 332 0.30 18.34 7.66
N PHE A 333 0.43 17.33 8.52
CA PHE A 333 1.53 17.23 9.47
C PHE A 333 2.82 16.75 8.79
N ASN A 334 2.69 16.01 7.71
CA ASN A 334 3.80 15.45 6.94
C ASN A 334 4.86 14.80 7.82
N LEU A 335 4.46 13.94 8.77
CA LEU A 335 5.37 13.23 9.67
C LEU A 335 5.54 11.77 9.24
N GLY A 336 6.80 11.36 9.22
CA GLY A 336 7.22 9.98 9.00
C GLY A 336 8.38 9.61 9.92
N TRP A 337 8.98 8.47 9.67
CA TRP A 337 10.17 8.02 10.39
C TRP A 337 11.02 7.06 9.56
N ALA A 338 12.28 6.96 9.96
CA ALA A 338 13.20 5.93 9.54
C ALA A 338 13.70 5.13 10.74
N SER A 339 13.85 3.81 10.57
CA SER A 339 14.59 2.92 11.46
C SER A 339 15.78 2.37 10.70
N GLY A 340 16.98 2.88 11.00
CA GLY A 340 18.16 2.75 10.13
C GLY A 340 19.01 1.51 10.34
N GLY A 341 18.71 0.65 11.34
CA GLY A 341 19.58 -0.50 11.64
C GLY A 341 21.04 -0.09 11.82
N ARG A 342 21.95 -0.73 11.10
CA ARG A 342 23.39 -0.43 11.13
C ARG A 342 23.75 1.01 10.69
N TRP A 343 22.89 1.65 9.91
CA TRP A 343 23.10 2.99 9.34
C TRP A 343 22.47 4.11 10.17
N HIS A 344 21.98 3.82 11.38
CA HIS A 344 21.26 4.82 12.19
C HIS A 344 22.11 6.08 12.44
N ALA A 345 23.39 5.94 12.78
CA ALA A 345 24.29 7.08 12.99
C ALA A 345 24.45 7.93 11.73
N GLU A 346 24.57 7.30 10.57
CA GLU A 346 24.67 7.98 9.28
C GLU A 346 23.36 8.71 8.92
N LEU A 347 22.19 8.10 9.17
CA LEU A 347 20.90 8.75 8.97
C LEU A 347 20.79 10.03 9.81
N LEU A 348 21.20 9.96 11.07
CA LEU A 348 21.18 11.12 11.97
C LEU A 348 22.10 12.23 11.47
N ARG A 349 23.31 11.88 11.03
CA ARG A 349 24.26 12.82 10.42
C ARG A 349 23.67 13.49 9.18
N LEU A 350 23.11 12.71 8.26
CA LEU A 350 22.49 13.21 7.03
C LEU A 350 21.30 14.13 7.33
N LYS A 351 20.46 13.77 8.31
CA LYS A 351 19.32 14.59 8.72
C LYS A 351 19.76 15.96 9.27
N ALA A 352 20.78 15.99 10.09
CA ALA A 352 21.29 17.26 10.66
C ALA A 352 21.68 18.27 9.57
N PHE A 353 22.17 17.81 8.42
CA PHE A 353 22.49 18.66 7.27
C PHE A 353 21.32 18.93 6.31
N THR A 354 20.28 18.12 6.36
CA THR A 354 19.15 18.24 5.43
C THR A 354 18.01 19.06 6.04
N ASN A 355 17.71 18.80 7.30
CA ASN A 355 16.60 19.40 8.02
C ASN A 355 16.93 19.32 9.52
N VAL A 356 17.39 20.41 10.10
CA VAL A 356 17.85 20.49 11.50
C VAL A 356 16.96 19.68 12.46
N ALA A 357 15.63 19.85 12.37
CA ALA A 357 14.64 19.07 13.10
C ALA A 357 13.29 19.17 12.40
N SER A 358 12.47 18.13 12.50
CA SER A 358 11.06 18.20 12.07
C SER A 358 10.24 19.06 13.04
N ALA A 359 9.19 19.74 12.56
CA ALA A 359 8.37 20.66 13.34
C ALA A 359 7.83 20.01 14.64
N GLY A 360 8.00 20.67 15.79
CA GLY A 360 7.70 20.12 17.12
C GLY A 360 6.22 19.95 17.41
N LEU A 361 5.39 20.96 17.12
CA LEU A 361 3.95 20.90 17.43
C LEU A 361 3.22 19.75 16.76
N PRO A 362 3.39 19.45 15.46
CA PRO A 362 2.81 18.27 14.85
C PRO A 362 3.26 16.96 15.52
N GLN A 363 4.53 16.88 15.98
CA GLN A 363 5.02 15.69 16.67
C GLN A 363 4.34 15.49 18.03
N LEU A 364 4.18 16.57 18.81
CA LEU A 364 3.47 16.51 20.10
C LEU A 364 1.99 16.12 19.92
N ALA A 365 1.32 16.71 18.93
CA ALA A 365 -0.07 16.39 18.62
C ALA A 365 -0.25 14.93 18.15
N LEU A 366 0.66 14.42 17.32
CA LEU A 366 0.61 13.04 16.87
C LEU A 366 0.95 12.05 17.99
N ALA A 367 1.90 12.38 18.89
CA ALA A 367 2.17 11.57 20.08
C ALA A 367 0.92 11.44 20.95
N GLU A 368 0.22 12.54 21.22
CA GLU A 368 -1.03 12.57 21.97
C GLU A 368 -2.14 11.75 21.28
N PHE A 369 -2.25 11.86 19.95
CA PHE A 369 -3.21 11.09 19.17
C PHE A 369 -2.98 9.58 19.29
N LEU A 370 -1.72 9.14 19.29
CA LEU A 370 -1.32 7.74 19.45
C LEU A 370 -1.53 7.25 20.88
N GLU A 371 -1.18 8.06 21.89
CA GLU A 371 -1.31 7.73 23.32
C GLU A 371 -2.76 7.59 23.78
N SER A 372 -3.66 8.38 23.21
CA SER A 372 -5.10 8.38 23.57
C SER A 372 -5.90 7.17 23.04
N GLY A 373 -5.28 6.26 22.29
CA GLY A 373 -5.97 5.16 21.60
C GLY A 373 -6.89 5.61 20.46
N SER A 374 -6.76 6.87 20.03
CA SER A 374 -7.52 7.43 18.91
C SER A 374 -7.10 6.84 17.59
N TYR A 375 -5.84 6.45 17.49
CA TYR A 375 -5.24 5.85 16.31
C TYR A 375 -5.87 4.50 15.96
N GLU A 376 -5.94 3.57 16.90
CA GLU A 376 -6.48 2.22 16.68
C GLU A 376 -7.95 2.28 16.26
N LYS A 377 -8.74 3.16 16.91
CA LYS A 377 -10.15 3.39 16.55
C LYS A 377 -10.29 3.95 15.13
N HIS A 378 -9.42 4.89 14.77
CA HIS A 378 -9.40 5.47 13.42
C HIS A 378 -9.03 4.43 12.37
N VAL A 379 -7.91 3.73 12.53
CA VAL A 379 -7.43 2.73 11.57
C VAL A 379 -8.46 1.62 11.35
N LYS A 380 -9.12 1.14 12.41
CA LYS A 380 -10.18 0.13 12.30
C LYS A 380 -11.36 0.62 11.46
N GLN A 381 -11.81 1.86 11.65
CA GLN A 381 -12.90 2.46 10.88
C GLN A 381 -12.48 2.73 9.43
N LEU A 382 -11.26 3.24 9.24
CA LEU A 382 -10.71 3.57 7.94
C LEU A 382 -10.52 2.32 7.07
N ARG A 383 -9.95 1.23 7.60
CA ARG A 383 -9.82 -0.04 6.87
C ARG A 383 -11.15 -0.51 6.28
N LEU A 384 -12.22 -0.45 7.08
CA LEU A 384 -13.55 -0.86 6.62
C LEU A 384 -14.09 0.07 5.52
N ALA A 385 -13.89 1.39 5.68
CA ALA A 385 -14.32 2.38 4.69
C ALA A 385 -13.56 2.21 3.37
N LEU A 386 -12.22 2.11 3.45
CA LEU A 386 -11.37 1.93 2.27
C LEU A 386 -11.66 0.62 1.55
N TRP A 387 -11.78 -0.48 2.29
CA TRP A 387 -12.15 -1.76 1.69
C TRP A 387 -13.46 -1.69 0.88
N LYS A 388 -14.51 -1.07 1.44
CA LYS A 388 -15.79 -0.88 0.75
C LYS A 388 -15.64 -0.04 -0.53
N THR A 389 -14.89 1.05 -0.42
CA THR A 389 -14.66 1.95 -1.56
C THR A 389 -13.84 1.29 -2.66
N VAL A 390 -12.75 0.61 -2.30
CA VAL A 390 -11.88 -0.12 -3.25
C VAL A 390 -12.68 -1.15 -4.03
N GLU A 391 -13.43 -2.00 -3.32
CA GLU A 391 -14.23 -3.03 -3.95
C GLU A 391 -15.36 -2.48 -4.83
N ALA A 392 -16.05 -1.41 -4.38
CA ALA A 392 -17.08 -0.77 -5.17
C ALA A 392 -16.49 -0.07 -6.41
N SER A 393 -15.33 0.59 -6.26
CA SER A 393 -14.59 1.21 -7.38
C SER A 393 -14.14 0.17 -8.40
N ARG A 394 -13.62 -0.98 -7.92
CA ARG A 394 -13.24 -2.10 -8.79
C ARG A 394 -14.43 -2.63 -9.59
N ALA A 395 -15.58 -2.77 -8.95
CA ALA A 395 -16.81 -3.19 -9.63
C ALA A 395 -17.26 -2.17 -10.70
N GLU A 396 -17.25 -0.88 -10.40
CA GLU A 396 -17.61 0.18 -11.33
C GLU A 396 -16.66 0.23 -12.54
N ILE A 397 -15.34 0.06 -12.34
CA ILE A 397 -14.35 -0.02 -13.41
C ILE A 397 -14.68 -1.18 -14.35
N LEU A 398 -14.86 -2.39 -13.80
CA LEU A 398 -15.15 -3.60 -14.60
C LEU A 398 -16.48 -3.50 -15.37
N ALA A 399 -17.43 -2.70 -14.86
CA ALA A 399 -18.72 -2.48 -15.52
C ALA A 399 -18.68 -1.41 -16.62
N THR A 400 -17.72 -0.47 -16.55
CA THR A 400 -17.79 0.75 -17.39
C THR A 400 -16.59 0.94 -18.32
N PHE A 401 -15.46 0.29 -18.03
CA PHE A 401 -14.25 0.39 -18.86
C PHE A 401 -14.31 -0.60 -20.04
N PRO A 402 -13.43 -0.44 -21.04
CA PRO A 402 -13.39 -1.33 -22.22
C PRO A 402 -13.22 -2.80 -21.86
N ARG A 403 -13.77 -3.68 -22.70
CA ARG A 403 -13.56 -5.13 -22.58
C ARG A 403 -12.04 -5.43 -22.64
N GLY A 404 -11.58 -6.39 -21.85
CA GLY A 404 -10.16 -6.72 -21.74
C GLY A 404 -9.42 -5.95 -20.65
N THR A 405 -10.04 -4.92 -20.03
CA THR A 405 -9.47 -4.25 -18.86
C THR A 405 -9.26 -5.23 -17.70
N ARG A 406 -8.06 -5.20 -17.12
CA ARG A 406 -7.71 -5.99 -15.91
C ARG A 406 -7.48 -5.03 -14.75
N VAL A 407 -7.94 -5.41 -13.56
CA VAL A 407 -7.85 -4.57 -12.36
C VAL A 407 -7.29 -5.38 -11.21
N SER A 408 -6.32 -4.84 -10.48
CA SER A 408 -5.78 -5.48 -9.28
C SER A 408 -6.87 -5.76 -8.25
N ARG A 409 -6.63 -6.76 -7.40
CA ARG A 409 -7.48 -7.09 -6.26
C ARG A 409 -6.66 -6.93 -4.98
N PRO A 410 -6.56 -5.71 -4.46
CA PRO A 410 -5.70 -5.44 -3.32
C PRO A 410 -6.16 -6.18 -2.06
N GLU A 411 -5.19 -6.69 -1.29
CA GLU A 411 -5.40 -7.23 0.05
C GLU A 411 -5.38 -6.13 1.11
N GLY A 412 -4.90 -4.93 0.74
CA GLY A 412 -4.81 -3.76 1.61
C GLY A 412 -4.54 -2.47 0.86
N GLY A 413 -4.36 -1.39 1.62
CA GLY A 413 -4.19 -0.07 1.05
C GLY A 413 -5.48 0.46 0.40
N PHE A 414 -5.33 1.30 -0.60
CA PHE A 414 -6.47 1.89 -1.31
C PHE A 414 -6.13 2.31 -2.74
N VAL A 415 -5.18 1.59 -3.37
CA VAL A 415 -4.82 1.83 -4.77
C VAL A 415 -5.36 0.71 -5.65
N LEU A 416 -5.71 1.05 -6.88
CA LEU A 416 -6.06 0.11 -7.93
C LEU A 416 -5.12 0.30 -9.11
N TRP A 417 -4.47 -0.78 -9.52
CA TRP A 417 -3.73 -0.88 -10.75
C TRP A 417 -4.66 -1.40 -11.85
N ILE A 418 -4.78 -0.65 -12.92
CA ILE A 418 -5.71 -0.90 -14.00
C ILE A 418 -4.89 -1.05 -15.29
N GLN A 419 -4.91 -2.24 -15.86
CA GLN A 419 -4.33 -2.53 -17.16
C GLN A 419 -5.44 -2.43 -18.20
N LEU A 420 -5.34 -1.43 -19.05
CA LEU A 420 -6.19 -1.24 -20.22
C LEU A 420 -5.75 -2.16 -21.36
N PRO A 421 -6.58 -2.40 -22.39
CA PRO A 421 -6.13 -2.98 -23.64
C PRO A 421 -4.94 -2.20 -24.24
N GLU A 422 -4.08 -2.89 -25.01
CA GLU A 422 -2.78 -2.34 -25.46
C GLU A 422 -2.90 -1.12 -26.39
N GLU A 423 -4.03 -0.94 -27.03
CA GLU A 423 -4.32 0.20 -27.89
C GLU A 423 -4.46 1.53 -27.12
N TYR A 424 -4.61 1.50 -25.78
CA TYR A 424 -4.74 2.73 -24.97
C TYR A 424 -3.37 3.23 -24.49
N ASP A 425 -3.07 4.50 -24.75
CA ASP A 425 -1.91 5.19 -24.17
C ASP A 425 -2.26 5.81 -22.83
N ALA A 426 -1.67 5.32 -21.75
CA ALA A 426 -1.90 5.80 -20.38
C ALA A 426 -1.52 7.28 -20.18
N LEU A 427 -0.53 7.80 -20.94
CA LEU A 427 -0.14 9.21 -20.86
C LEU A 427 -1.22 10.12 -21.48
N GLU A 428 -1.80 9.69 -22.59
CA GLU A 428 -2.90 10.43 -23.23
C GLU A 428 -4.16 10.40 -22.34
N ILE A 429 -4.49 9.24 -21.75
CA ILE A 429 -5.61 9.12 -20.81
C ILE A 429 -5.38 10.02 -19.59
N GLN A 430 -4.17 10.05 -19.04
CA GLN A 430 -3.80 10.92 -17.93
C GLN A 430 -3.99 12.40 -18.30
N ARG A 431 -3.54 12.81 -19.49
CA ARG A 431 -3.69 14.19 -19.99
C ARG A 431 -5.16 14.60 -20.11
N ARG A 432 -6.00 13.74 -20.71
CA ARG A 432 -7.46 13.98 -20.86
C ARG A 432 -8.16 13.99 -19.51
N ALA A 433 -7.81 13.09 -18.60
CA ALA A 433 -8.35 13.07 -17.23
C ALA A 433 -7.98 14.36 -16.48
N ALA A 434 -6.74 14.83 -16.62
CA ALA A 434 -6.28 16.08 -16.03
C ALA A 434 -7.06 17.30 -16.55
N ALA A 435 -7.34 17.35 -17.86
CA ALA A 435 -8.19 18.39 -18.46
C ALA A 435 -9.65 18.34 -17.94
N ALA A 436 -10.12 17.16 -17.51
CA ALA A 436 -11.42 16.97 -16.87
C ALA A 436 -11.37 17.15 -15.33
N GLY A 437 -10.29 17.70 -14.79
CA GLY A 437 -10.13 17.95 -13.35
C GLY A 437 -9.82 16.70 -12.51
N ILE A 438 -9.35 15.60 -13.11
CA ILE A 438 -9.03 14.35 -12.41
C ILE A 438 -7.56 14.01 -12.61
N ARG A 439 -6.79 13.90 -11.51
CA ARG A 439 -5.37 13.55 -11.50
C ARG A 439 -5.20 12.06 -11.23
N ILE A 440 -4.66 11.32 -12.20
CA ILE A 440 -4.31 9.89 -12.09
C ILE A 440 -2.82 9.71 -12.37
N LEU A 441 -2.26 8.53 -12.07
CA LEU A 441 -0.88 8.21 -12.42
C LEU A 441 -0.84 7.22 -13.59
N PRO A 442 -0.11 7.52 -14.67
CA PRO A 442 0.10 6.60 -15.79
C PRO A 442 1.16 5.55 -15.43
N GLY A 443 1.02 4.35 -15.99
CA GLY A 443 1.92 3.21 -15.73
C GLY A 443 3.41 3.49 -15.99
N PRO A 444 3.80 4.25 -17.05
CA PRO A 444 5.20 4.63 -17.25
C PRO A 444 5.87 5.37 -16.10
N ALA A 445 5.10 5.94 -15.16
CA ALA A 445 5.64 6.56 -13.94
C ALA A 445 6.18 5.53 -12.92
N PHE A 446 5.87 4.24 -13.10
CA PHE A 446 6.23 3.15 -12.20
C PHE A 446 7.34 2.26 -12.75
N SER A 447 8.00 2.67 -13.82
CA SER A 447 9.09 1.93 -14.46
C SER A 447 10.14 2.88 -15.06
N PRO A 448 11.42 2.74 -14.70
CA PRO A 448 12.50 3.49 -15.33
C PRO A 448 12.64 3.20 -16.83
N THR A 449 12.18 2.03 -17.30
CA THR A 449 12.20 1.64 -18.70
C THR A 449 10.89 1.95 -19.45
N LYS A 450 9.98 2.72 -18.81
CA LYS A 450 8.68 3.15 -19.35
C LYS A 450 7.79 1.98 -19.78
N GLN A 451 7.88 0.86 -19.08
CA GLN A 451 6.94 -0.23 -19.22
C GLN A 451 5.54 0.22 -18.81
N TYR A 452 4.56 -0.65 -18.95
CA TYR A 452 3.18 -0.37 -18.53
C TYR A 452 2.51 0.80 -19.27
N ALA A 453 2.83 1.01 -20.55
CA ALA A 453 2.32 2.12 -21.36
C ALA A 453 0.76 2.20 -21.42
N HIS A 454 0.08 1.06 -21.21
CA HIS A 454 -1.38 0.93 -21.21
C HIS A 454 -1.96 0.74 -19.79
N CYS A 455 -1.18 1.03 -18.76
CA CYS A 455 -1.63 0.89 -17.37
C CYS A 455 -1.84 2.26 -16.72
N ILE A 456 -2.81 2.34 -15.81
CA ILE A 456 -3.04 3.51 -14.95
C ILE A 456 -3.20 3.06 -13.50
N ARG A 457 -2.83 3.93 -12.56
CA ARG A 457 -3.09 3.75 -11.13
C ARG A 457 -3.99 4.85 -10.60
N ILE A 458 -5.00 4.46 -9.81
CA ILE A 458 -5.85 5.38 -9.06
C ILE A 458 -5.85 5.03 -7.57
N ALA A 459 -5.96 6.06 -6.73
CA ALA A 459 -6.13 5.93 -5.29
C ALA A 459 -7.61 6.08 -4.92
N CYS A 460 -8.16 5.09 -4.23
CA CYS A 460 -9.56 5.05 -3.77
C CYS A 460 -9.71 5.66 -2.37
N GLY A 461 -9.03 6.77 -2.10
CA GLY A 461 -8.99 7.45 -0.82
C GLY A 461 -10.16 8.40 -0.53
N HIS A 462 -11.19 8.44 -1.37
CA HIS A 462 -12.38 9.29 -1.24
C HIS A 462 -13.66 8.47 -1.02
N PRO A 463 -14.78 9.07 -0.57
CA PRO A 463 -16.08 8.38 -0.52
C PRO A 463 -16.47 7.83 -1.90
N PHE A 464 -17.17 6.70 -1.91
CA PHE A 464 -17.46 5.97 -3.16
C PHE A 464 -18.21 6.81 -4.20
N GLU A 465 -19.10 7.71 -3.79
CA GLU A 465 -19.84 8.57 -4.74
C GLU A 465 -18.91 9.48 -5.54
N VAL A 466 -17.86 10.02 -4.88
CA VAL A 466 -16.81 10.81 -5.55
C VAL A 466 -16.01 9.93 -6.51
N MET A 467 -15.62 8.72 -6.04
CA MET A 467 -14.90 7.76 -6.87
C MET A 467 -15.71 7.31 -8.07
N ARG A 468 -17.02 7.05 -7.89
CA ARG A 468 -17.92 6.64 -8.98
C ARG A 468 -18.02 7.70 -10.07
N ALA A 469 -18.18 8.97 -9.69
CA ALA A 469 -18.20 10.07 -10.63
C ALA A 469 -16.91 10.16 -11.45
N ALA A 470 -15.76 10.10 -10.78
CA ALA A 470 -14.45 10.12 -11.44
C ALA A 470 -14.23 8.92 -12.37
N ILE A 471 -14.57 7.72 -11.94
CA ILE A 471 -14.45 6.49 -12.75
C ILE A 471 -15.30 6.59 -14.01
N ARG A 472 -16.53 7.08 -13.91
CA ARG A 472 -17.42 7.29 -15.09
C ARG A 472 -16.89 8.35 -16.05
N THR A 473 -16.30 9.42 -15.56
CA THR A 473 -15.61 10.42 -16.39
C THR A 473 -14.45 9.78 -17.15
N ILE A 474 -13.59 9.01 -16.46
CA ILE A 474 -12.49 8.29 -17.12
C ILE A 474 -13.02 7.29 -18.15
N ALA A 475 -14.10 6.56 -17.84
CA ALA A 475 -14.76 5.66 -18.79
C ALA A 475 -15.26 6.38 -20.05
N GLY A 476 -15.78 7.60 -19.91
CA GLY A 476 -16.14 8.47 -21.02
C GLY A 476 -14.95 8.83 -21.90
N ILE A 477 -13.82 9.20 -21.27
CA ILE A 477 -12.56 9.50 -21.96
C ILE A 477 -12.05 8.28 -22.75
N LEU A 478 -12.10 7.08 -22.15
CA LEU A 478 -11.69 5.85 -22.81
C LEU A 478 -12.56 5.54 -24.05
N ARG A 479 -13.89 5.71 -23.97
CA ARG A 479 -14.79 5.54 -25.12
C ARG A 479 -14.48 6.52 -26.23
N SER A 480 -14.24 7.79 -25.93
CA SER A 480 -13.89 8.81 -26.91
C SER A 480 -12.53 8.53 -27.59
N ALA A 481 -11.56 7.99 -26.83
CA ALA A 481 -10.27 7.60 -27.36
C ALA A 481 -10.39 6.46 -28.37
N ALA A 482 -11.19 5.45 -28.08
CA ALA A 482 -11.45 4.33 -28.99
C ALA A 482 -12.09 4.77 -30.32
N SER A 483 -13.06 5.71 -30.26
CA SER A 483 -13.74 6.22 -31.44
C SER A 483 -12.84 7.02 -32.38
N GLN A 484 -11.73 7.57 -31.89
CA GLN A 484 -10.75 8.32 -32.69
C GLN A 484 -9.70 7.44 -33.34
N GLN A 485 -9.59 6.16 -32.94
CA GLN A 485 -8.64 5.19 -33.48
C GLN A 485 -9.20 4.32 -34.62
N VAL A 486 -10.52 4.38 -34.87
CA VAL A 486 -11.12 3.77 -36.05
C VAL A 486 -10.81 4.67 -37.24
N PRO A 487 -9.96 4.26 -38.20
CA PRO A 487 -9.78 5.03 -39.41
C PRO A 487 -11.15 5.15 -40.10
N SER A 488 -11.51 6.34 -40.53
CA SER A 488 -12.60 6.54 -41.49
C SER A 488 -12.22 5.85 -42.79
N SER A 489 -12.45 4.54 -42.86
CA SER A 489 -12.46 3.80 -44.12
C SER A 489 -13.76 4.17 -44.85
N LEU A 490 -13.70 5.20 -45.65
CA LEU A 490 -14.56 5.45 -46.77
C LEU A 490 -13.71 5.60 -48.04
#